data_275b3036cc54f5fc957341263a02cffa
#
_entry.id   275b3036cc54f5fc957341263a02cffa
#
_cell.length_a   1.000
_cell.length_b   1.000
_cell.length_c   1.000
_cell.angle_alpha   90.00
_cell.angle_beta   90.00
_cell.angle_gamma   90.00
#
_symmetry.space_group_name_H-M   'P 1'
#
loop_
_entity.id
_entity.type
_entity.pdbx_description
1 polymer ?
#
loop_
_entity_poly.entity_id
_entity_poly.type
_entity_poly.pdbx_seq_one_letter_code
_entity_poly.pdbx_strand_id
1 'polypeptide(L)'
;MSRTASDSRIVFSVSELNASVRQLLEHSYGLLWVEGEISNLARPRSGHMYFSLKDGDAQVRAALFRGKARLMRTPLADGDQVRVRAR
;
A
#
# COMPACT_ATOMS: atom_id res chain seq x y z
N MET A 1 -3.91 13.28 -23.02
CA MET A 1 -2.95 12.48 -23.75
C MET A 1 -3.52 12.02 -25.07
N SER A 2 -2.77 12.21 -26.11
CA SER A 2 -3.18 11.84 -27.46
C SER A 2 -2.82 10.39 -27.75
N ARG A 3 -3.65 9.76 -28.55
CA ARG A 3 -3.47 8.38 -28.93
C ARG A 3 -3.91 8.18 -30.35
N THR A 4 -3.17 7.40 -31.09
CA THR A 4 -3.52 7.12 -32.46
C THR A 4 -3.80 5.65 -32.64
N ALA A 5 -4.64 5.33 -33.62
CA ALA A 5 -5.00 3.93 -33.90
C ALA A 5 -3.82 3.13 -34.41
N SER A 6 -2.87 3.78 -35.05
CA SER A 6 -1.68 3.12 -35.57
C SER A 6 -0.62 2.88 -34.51
N ASP A 7 -0.85 3.41 -33.33
CA ASP A 7 0.07 3.30 -32.23
C ASP A 7 0.01 1.89 -31.67
N SER A 8 1.17 1.31 -31.45
CA SER A 8 1.23 -0.02 -30.80
C SER A 8 1.22 0.07 -29.29
N ARG A 9 1.01 1.26 -28.76
CA ARG A 9 0.96 1.42 -27.32
C ARG A 9 -0.20 0.68 -26.71
N ILE A 10 0.04 0.07 -25.56
CA ILE A 10 -0.99 -0.57 -24.77
C ILE A 10 -1.69 0.51 -23.97
N VAL A 11 -3.00 0.49 -24.02
CA VAL A 11 -3.80 1.48 -23.30
C VAL A 11 -4.62 0.82 -22.23
N PHE A 12 -4.45 1.28 -21.00
CA PHE A 12 -5.19 0.77 -19.85
C PHE A 12 -6.19 1.80 -19.36
N SER A 13 -7.32 1.33 -18.87
CA SER A 13 -8.11 2.11 -17.93
C SER A 13 -7.35 2.14 -16.60
N VAL A 14 -7.73 3.04 -15.71
CA VAL A 14 -7.13 3.08 -14.38
C VAL A 14 -7.35 1.76 -13.63
N SER A 15 -8.55 1.21 -13.74
CA SER A 15 -8.84 -0.08 -13.09
C SER A 15 -8.00 -1.21 -13.63
N GLU A 16 -7.82 -1.26 -14.94
CA GLU A 16 -6.99 -2.28 -15.57
C GLU A 16 -5.52 -2.13 -15.16
N LEU A 17 -5.03 -0.91 -15.12
CA LEU A 17 -3.67 -0.66 -14.69
C LEU A 17 -3.46 -1.12 -13.25
N ASN A 18 -4.36 -0.75 -12.37
CA ASN A 18 -4.26 -1.15 -10.96
C ASN A 18 -4.28 -2.66 -10.80
N ALA A 19 -5.14 -3.34 -11.54
CA ALA A 19 -5.19 -4.80 -11.49
C ALA A 19 -3.91 -5.43 -12.00
N SER A 20 -3.37 -4.91 -13.09
CA SER A 20 -2.11 -5.41 -13.66
C SER A 20 -0.94 -5.22 -12.71
N VAL A 21 -0.85 -4.05 -12.10
CA VAL A 21 0.22 -3.76 -11.14
C VAL A 21 0.10 -4.69 -9.94
N ARG A 22 -1.11 -4.90 -9.44
CA ARG A 22 -1.34 -5.81 -8.31
C ARG A 22 -0.88 -7.22 -8.65
N GLN A 23 -1.27 -7.73 -9.80
CA GLN A 23 -0.87 -9.07 -10.23
C GLN A 23 0.64 -9.18 -10.38
N LEU A 24 1.26 -8.18 -10.96
CA LEU A 24 2.72 -8.17 -11.12
C LEU A 24 3.42 -8.22 -9.78
N LEU A 25 2.98 -7.43 -8.82
CA LEU A 25 3.56 -7.43 -7.49
C LEU A 25 3.38 -8.77 -6.79
N GLU A 26 2.19 -9.34 -6.87
CA GLU A 26 1.90 -10.63 -6.25
C GLU A 26 2.76 -11.75 -6.82
N HIS A 27 2.96 -11.77 -8.13
CA HIS A 27 3.74 -12.81 -8.79
C HIS A 27 5.24 -12.59 -8.68
N SER A 28 5.67 -11.33 -8.70
CA SER A 28 7.10 -11.02 -8.77
C SER A 28 7.75 -10.94 -7.41
N TYR A 29 7.00 -10.46 -6.41
CA TYR A 29 7.59 -10.17 -5.10
C TYR A 29 7.02 -11.03 -3.99
N GLY A 30 5.77 -11.51 -4.14
CA GLY A 30 5.12 -12.22 -3.06
C GLY A 30 4.95 -11.32 -1.84
N LEU A 31 5.49 -11.77 -0.71
CA LEU A 31 5.50 -10.98 0.52
C LEU A 31 6.72 -10.07 0.54
N LEU A 32 6.48 -8.82 0.86
CA LEU A 32 7.53 -7.80 0.93
C LEU A 32 7.71 -7.32 2.35
N TRP A 33 8.93 -6.89 2.65
CA TRP A 33 9.20 -6.10 3.85
C TRP A 33 9.35 -4.65 3.43
N VAL A 34 8.63 -3.76 4.10
CA VAL A 34 8.69 -2.34 3.81
C VAL A 34 8.99 -1.59 5.10
N GLU A 35 10.00 -0.73 5.05
CA GLU A 35 10.36 0.10 6.20
C GLU A 35 9.91 1.53 5.97
N GLY A 36 9.46 2.17 7.02
CA GLY A 36 9.09 3.55 6.93
C GLY A 36 8.56 4.08 8.26
N GLU A 37 8.27 5.35 8.25
CA GLU A 37 7.71 6.03 9.40
C GLU A 37 6.19 6.10 9.26
N ILE A 38 5.49 5.80 10.33
CA ILE A 38 4.02 5.89 10.37
C ILE A 38 3.61 7.37 10.40
N SER A 39 2.65 7.71 9.57
CA SER A 39 2.00 9.01 9.64
C SER A 39 0.53 8.90 9.26
N ASN A 40 -0.26 9.90 9.63
CA ASN A 40 -1.70 9.96 9.34
C ASN A 40 -2.45 8.70 9.79
N LEU A 41 -2.11 8.22 10.95
CA LEU A 41 -2.74 7.02 11.49
C LEU A 41 -4.19 7.29 11.85
N ALA A 42 -5.08 6.43 11.39
CA ALA A 42 -6.50 6.49 11.69
C ALA A 42 -6.98 5.12 12.19
N ARG A 43 -7.80 5.15 13.22
CA ARG A 43 -8.37 3.94 13.83
C ARG A 43 -9.88 4.06 13.89
N PRO A 44 -10.57 3.82 12.76
CA PRO A 44 -12.03 3.88 12.78
C PRO A 44 -12.63 2.76 13.64
N ARG A 45 -13.91 2.89 13.93
CA ARG A 45 -14.62 1.93 14.79
C ARG A 45 -14.63 0.51 14.24
N SER A 46 -14.43 0.36 12.95
CA SER A 46 -14.37 -0.96 12.31
C SER A 46 -13.26 -1.84 12.90
N GLY A 47 -12.27 -1.23 13.54
CA GLY A 47 -11.12 -1.95 14.05
C GLY A 47 -9.98 -2.09 13.06
N HIS A 48 -10.18 -1.66 11.83
CA HIS A 48 -9.10 -1.56 10.85
C HIS A 48 -8.23 -0.36 11.19
N MET A 49 -6.99 -0.38 10.72
CA MET A 49 -6.09 0.76 10.88
C MET A 49 -5.62 1.19 9.51
N TYR A 50 -5.59 2.49 9.32
CA TYR A 50 -5.10 3.07 8.06
C TYR A 50 -4.00 4.05 8.38
N PHE A 51 -2.95 4.03 7.60
CA PHE A 51 -1.82 4.92 7.83
C PHE A 51 -1.02 5.10 6.53
N SER A 52 -0.09 6.02 6.58
CA SER A 52 0.91 6.16 5.53
C SER A 52 2.24 5.67 6.08
N LEU A 53 3.00 5.00 5.24
CA LEU A 53 4.41 4.74 5.48
C LEU A 53 5.20 5.69 4.63
N LYS A 54 6.11 6.41 5.23
CA LYS A 54 6.91 7.39 4.50
C LYS A 54 8.40 7.23 4.80
N ASP A 55 9.20 7.60 3.82
CA ASP A 55 10.61 7.86 4.00
C ASP A 55 10.90 9.28 3.51
N GLY A 56 12.14 9.62 3.26
CA GLY A 56 12.50 10.99 2.91
C GLY A 56 11.80 11.54 1.67
N ASP A 57 11.50 10.69 0.70
CA ASP A 57 11.07 11.14 -0.63
C ASP A 57 9.71 10.64 -1.06
N ALA A 58 9.19 9.64 -0.40
CA ALA A 58 7.98 8.98 -0.87
C ALA A 58 7.11 8.53 0.28
N GLN A 59 5.85 8.28 -0.05
CA GLN A 59 4.94 7.67 0.92
C GLN A 59 3.97 6.76 0.21
N VAL A 60 3.47 5.78 0.94
CA VAL A 60 2.48 4.84 0.45
C VAL A 60 1.40 4.65 1.51
N ARG A 61 0.15 4.57 1.05
CA ARG A 61 -0.97 4.30 1.95
C ARG A 61 -1.01 2.82 2.26
N ALA A 62 -1.34 2.51 3.51
CA ALA A 62 -1.40 1.15 3.98
C ALA A 62 -2.64 0.93 4.83
N ALA A 63 -3.05 -0.33 4.89
CA ALA A 63 -4.15 -0.73 5.75
C ALA A 63 -3.74 -1.99 6.52
N LEU A 64 -4.06 -1.99 7.79
CA LEU A 64 -3.92 -3.18 8.63
C LEU A 64 -5.33 -3.59 9.04
N PHE A 65 -5.77 -4.72 8.53
CA PHE A 65 -7.13 -5.14 8.76
C PHE A 65 -7.34 -5.64 10.19
N ARG A 66 -8.57 -5.53 10.63
CA ARG A 66 -8.95 -5.79 12.02
C ARG A 66 -8.35 -7.07 12.60
N GLY A 67 -8.37 -8.15 11.84
CA GLY A 67 -7.84 -9.43 12.31
C GLY A 67 -6.38 -9.36 12.70
N LYS A 68 -5.58 -8.65 11.92
CA LYS A 68 -4.16 -8.45 12.21
C LYS A 68 -3.94 -7.38 13.27
N ALA A 69 -4.74 -6.31 13.21
CA ALA A 69 -4.61 -5.22 14.18
C ALA A 69 -4.82 -5.70 15.61
N ARG A 70 -5.74 -6.65 15.79
CA ARG A 70 -6.03 -7.20 17.13
C ARG A 70 -4.89 -8.03 17.71
N LEU A 71 -3.96 -8.48 16.87
CA LEU A 71 -2.83 -9.28 17.31
C LEU A 71 -1.64 -8.44 17.75
N MET A 72 -1.71 -7.14 17.55
CA MET A 72 -0.60 -6.26 17.91
C MET A 72 -0.54 -6.07 19.42
N ARG A 73 0.66 -6.24 19.96
CA ARG A 73 0.87 -6.06 21.40
C ARG A 73 1.08 -4.59 21.76
N THR A 74 1.72 -3.85 20.88
CA THR A 74 2.02 -2.44 21.09
C THR A 74 1.27 -1.62 20.06
N PRO A 75 0.50 -0.62 20.50
CA PRO A 75 -0.19 0.24 19.53
C PRO A 75 0.79 1.01 18.66
N LEU A 76 0.44 1.15 17.39
CA LEU A 76 1.18 2.02 16.50
C LEU A 76 0.85 3.46 16.80
N ALA A 77 1.79 4.34 16.52
CA ALA A 77 1.61 5.78 16.68
C ALA A 77 2.34 6.50 15.55
N ASP A 78 1.85 7.69 15.22
CA ASP A 78 2.55 8.54 14.26
C ASP A 78 3.97 8.79 14.74
N GLY A 79 4.91 8.74 13.81
CA GLY A 79 6.32 8.89 14.12
C GLY A 79 7.06 7.61 14.39
N ASP A 80 6.35 6.51 14.57
CA ASP A 80 7.01 5.22 14.77
C ASP A 80 7.74 4.79 13.50
N GLN A 81 8.94 4.32 13.68
CA GLN A 81 9.71 3.70 12.61
C GLN A 81 9.43 2.21 12.63
N VAL A 82 8.90 1.70 11.55
CA VAL A 82 8.42 0.32 11.51
C VAL A 82 8.92 -0.42 10.29
N ARG A 83 8.91 -1.73 10.41
CA ARG A 83 9.10 -2.63 9.28
C ARG A 83 7.85 -3.48 9.19
N VAL A 84 7.18 -3.44 8.05
CA VAL A 84 5.93 -4.17 7.86
C VAL A 84 6.09 -5.20 6.76
N ARG A 85 5.37 -6.28 6.94
CA ARG A 85 5.29 -7.33 5.93
C ARG A 85 4.01 -7.11 5.15
N ALA A 86 4.13 -6.98 3.84
CA ALA A 86 3.01 -6.57 3.00
C ALA A 86 2.90 -7.42 1.74
N ARG A 87 1.74 -7.36 1.17
CA ARG A 87 1.46 -7.92 -0.14
C ARG A 87 1.00 -6.83 -1.08
#